data_8594a49464a2ec4de901ffadee2b3fff
#
_entry.id   8594a49464a2ec4de901ffadee2b3fff
#
_cell.length_a   1.000
_cell.length_b   1.000
_cell.length_c   1.000
_cell.angle_alpha   90.00
_cell.angle_beta   90.00
_cell.angle_gamma   90.00
#
_symmetry.space_group_name_H-M   'P 1'
#
loop_
_entity.id
_entity.type
_entity.pdbx_description
1 polymer ?
#
loop_
_entity_poly.entity_id
_entity_poly.type
_entity_poly.pdbx_seq_one_letter_code
_entity_poly.pdbx_strand_id
1 'polypeptide(L)'
;MVWRLVIGVVVAFSYVAAASTDAAAQFRPSNYGNDPMGGFFGFGGGGGSPIARTTVSFPANYKPGTIVIRSGERRLYLVLGNGQALAYGIGVGRDGFGWSGVKHISAKREWPDWTPPVQMLRRRPDLPRHMAGGLDNPLGARALYLGSSLYRIHGSNEPETIGQAVSSGCFRLTNDDIIDLYGRVPVGATVIVQQ
;
A
#
# COMPACT_ATOMS: atom_id res chain seq x y z
N MET A 1 -71.29 -23.30 -42.47
CA MET A 1 -70.17 -22.43 -42.93
C MET A 1 -69.81 -21.55 -41.75
N VAL A 2 -68.83 -21.98 -40.95
CA VAL A 2 -68.51 -21.38 -39.66
C VAL A 2 -67.09 -20.83 -39.75
N TRP A 3 -66.94 -19.53 -39.73
CA TRP A 3 -65.66 -18.82 -39.82
C TRP A 3 -65.07 -18.78 -38.37
N ARG A 4 -63.92 -19.38 -38.19
CA ARG A 4 -63.16 -19.29 -36.95
C ARG A 4 -62.16 -18.10 -37.06
N LEU A 5 -62.37 -17.09 -36.25
CA LEU A 5 -61.40 -16.02 -36.03
C LEU A 5 -60.26 -16.59 -35.18
N VAL A 6 -59.02 -16.50 -35.70
CA VAL A 6 -57.81 -16.78 -34.93
C VAL A 6 -57.27 -15.41 -34.44
N ILE A 7 -57.34 -15.20 -33.14
CA ILE A 7 -56.75 -14.03 -32.47
C ILE A 7 -55.28 -14.35 -32.19
N GLY A 8 -54.36 -13.74 -32.97
CA GLY A 8 -52.94 -13.85 -32.68
C GLY A 8 -52.55 -12.96 -31.50
N VAL A 9 -52.06 -13.53 -30.44
CA VAL A 9 -51.45 -12.81 -29.30
C VAL A 9 -49.99 -12.50 -29.66
N VAL A 10 -49.69 -11.23 -29.86
CA VAL A 10 -48.33 -10.75 -30.01
C VAL A 10 -47.74 -10.52 -28.62
N VAL A 11 -46.85 -11.39 -28.19
CA VAL A 11 -46.07 -11.20 -26.95
C VAL A 11 -44.86 -10.31 -27.30
N ALA A 12 -44.94 -9.06 -26.90
CA ALA A 12 -43.82 -8.13 -26.98
C ALA A 12 -42.81 -8.49 -25.84
N PHE A 13 -41.66 -9.07 -26.21
CA PHE A 13 -40.52 -9.21 -25.31
C PHE A 13 -39.83 -7.84 -25.17
N SER A 14 -40.04 -7.19 -24.02
CA SER A 14 -39.24 -6.02 -23.63
C SER A 14 -37.84 -6.48 -23.18
N TYR A 15 -36.83 -6.26 -24.00
CA TYR A 15 -35.44 -6.41 -23.61
C TYR A 15 -35.11 -5.25 -22.65
N VAL A 16 -35.00 -5.56 -21.37
CA VAL A 16 -34.36 -4.68 -20.40
C VAL A 16 -32.85 -4.86 -20.60
N ALA A 17 -32.23 -3.91 -21.25
CA ALA A 17 -30.79 -3.79 -21.31
C ALA A 17 -30.30 -3.48 -19.89
N ALA A 18 -29.70 -4.47 -19.21
CA ALA A 18 -28.95 -4.26 -18.00
C ALA A 18 -27.70 -3.43 -18.37
N ALA A 19 -27.73 -2.14 -18.05
CA ALA A 19 -26.54 -1.31 -18.06
C ALA A 19 -25.56 -1.86 -17.04
N SER A 20 -24.50 -2.54 -17.50
CA SER A 20 -23.33 -2.83 -16.70
C SER A 20 -22.69 -1.48 -16.35
N THR A 21 -22.94 -0.99 -15.14
CA THR A 21 -22.15 0.08 -14.56
C THR A 21 -20.76 -0.48 -14.28
N ASP A 22 -19.85 -0.26 -15.22
CA ASP A 22 -18.42 -0.35 -14.93
C ASP A 22 -18.14 0.57 -13.75
N ALA A 23 -17.96 -0.04 -12.58
CA ALA A 23 -17.40 0.63 -11.43
C ALA A 23 -15.91 0.88 -11.71
N ALA A 24 -15.62 1.78 -12.64
CA ALA A 24 -14.35 2.46 -12.70
C ALA A 24 -14.22 3.16 -11.35
N ALA A 25 -13.42 2.59 -10.45
CA ALA A 25 -13.06 3.23 -9.19
C ALA A 25 -12.49 4.60 -9.55
N GLN A 26 -13.33 5.62 -9.45
CA GLN A 26 -12.91 7.00 -9.63
C GLN A 26 -11.91 7.29 -8.54
N PHE A 27 -10.66 7.36 -8.95
CA PHE A 27 -9.53 7.79 -8.15
C PHE A 27 -9.81 9.25 -7.72
N ARG A 28 -10.48 9.43 -6.59
CA ARG A 28 -10.61 10.75 -5.98
C ARG A 28 -9.28 11.06 -5.32
N PRO A 29 -8.58 12.13 -5.69
CA PRO A 29 -7.50 12.63 -4.85
C PRO A 29 -8.12 12.97 -3.50
N SER A 30 -7.70 12.28 -2.45
CA SER A 30 -8.10 12.60 -1.09
C SER A 30 -7.63 14.03 -0.80
N ASN A 31 -8.59 14.92 -0.51
CA ASN A 31 -8.31 16.23 0.02
C ASN A 31 -7.63 16.05 1.38
N TYR A 32 -6.31 16.17 1.43
CA TYR A 32 -5.47 16.13 2.62
C TYR A 32 -5.73 17.29 3.60
N GLY A 33 -6.86 18.03 3.45
CA GLY A 33 -7.19 19.21 4.25
C GLY A 33 -7.79 18.95 5.63
N ASN A 34 -8.12 17.71 6.01
CA ASN A 34 -8.86 17.43 7.24
C ASN A 34 -8.21 16.36 8.14
N ASP A 35 -6.91 16.19 8.10
CA ASP A 35 -6.20 15.50 9.17
C ASP A 35 -5.98 16.49 10.32
N PRO A 36 -6.67 16.36 11.47
CA PRO A 36 -6.55 17.32 12.58
C PRO A 36 -5.15 17.39 13.15
N MET A 37 -4.28 16.43 12.83
CA MET A 37 -2.84 16.42 13.21
C MET A 37 -1.93 16.89 12.09
N GLY A 38 -2.33 16.79 10.81
CA GLY A 38 -1.52 17.20 9.65
C GLY A 38 -1.37 18.71 9.49
N GLY A 39 -2.31 19.49 10.02
CA GLY A 39 -2.28 20.96 9.94
C GLY A 39 -1.42 21.66 11.00
N PHE A 40 -1.05 20.98 12.08
CA PHE A 40 -0.30 21.58 13.18
C PHE A 40 1.22 21.36 13.08
N PHE A 41 1.66 20.41 12.27
CA PHE A 41 3.06 20.16 12.02
C PHE A 41 3.46 20.62 10.61
N GLY A 42 3.45 21.93 10.40
CA GLY A 42 4.21 22.55 9.34
C GLY A 42 5.70 22.33 9.64
N PHE A 43 6.23 21.14 9.36
CA PHE A 43 7.66 20.88 9.39
C PHE A 43 8.33 21.61 8.22
N GLY A 44 8.60 22.89 8.45
CA GLY A 44 9.69 23.60 7.81
C GLY A 44 11.00 23.04 8.35
N GLY A 45 11.45 21.92 7.84
CA GLY A 45 12.71 21.29 8.23
C GLY A 45 12.86 19.98 7.48
N GLY A 46 13.45 20.02 6.30
CA GLY A 46 14.10 19.06 5.44
C GLY A 46 14.09 17.56 5.76
N GLY A 47 12.93 16.94 6.02
CA GLY A 47 12.81 15.50 6.20
C GLY A 47 12.31 14.76 4.95
N GLY A 48 12.57 15.28 3.76
CA GLY A 48 12.26 14.59 2.52
C GLY A 48 13.00 13.24 2.44
N SER A 49 12.41 12.25 1.75
CA SER A 49 13.08 10.99 1.51
C SER A 49 14.45 11.21 0.87
N PRO A 50 15.53 10.55 1.36
CA PRO A 50 16.84 10.58 0.69
C PRO A 50 16.75 10.14 -0.77
N ILE A 51 15.64 9.47 -1.12
CA ILE A 51 15.35 8.98 -2.45
C ILE A 51 13.97 9.51 -2.85
N ALA A 52 13.95 10.53 -3.70
CA ALA A 52 12.72 11.19 -4.13
C ALA A 52 11.73 10.22 -4.79
N ARG A 53 10.45 10.37 -4.44
CA ARG A 53 9.34 9.69 -5.13
C ARG A 53 9.20 10.22 -6.55
N THR A 54 9.15 9.33 -7.54
CA THR A 54 9.06 9.69 -8.96
C THR A 54 8.16 8.73 -9.74
N THR A 55 7.53 9.21 -10.81
CA THR A 55 6.87 8.35 -11.78
C THR A 55 7.90 7.83 -12.78
N VAL A 56 7.87 6.52 -13.04
CA VAL A 56 8.83 5.84 -13.92
C VAL A 56 8.10 4.96 -14.93
N SER A 57 8.76 4.64 -16.04
CA SER A 57 8.31 3.56 -16.93
C SER A 57 8.41 2.22 -16.22
N PHE A 58 7.37 1.38 -16.34
CA PHE A 58 7.31 0.10 -15.65
C PHE A 58 6.65 -0.96 -16.54
N PRO A 59 7.07 -2.24 -16.47
CA PRO A 59 6.52 -3.29 -17.32
C PRO A 59 4.98 -3.39 -17.21
N ALA A 60 4.31 -3.46 -18.37
CA ALA A 60 2.85 -3.46 -18.47
C ALA A 60 2.16 -4.79 -18.08
N ASN A 61 2.95 -5.83 -17.75
CA ASN A 61 2.45 -7.15 -17.33
C ASN A 61 1.93 -7.22 -15.89
N TYR A 62 2.06 -6.14 -15.13
CA TYR A 62 1.51 -6.03 -13.78
C TYR A 62 0.17 -5.30 -13.80
N LYS A 63 -0.79 -5.76 -13.00
CA LYS A 63 -2.10 -5.09 -12.86
C LYS A 63 -1.94 -3.77 -12.12
N PRO A 64 -2.65 -2.71 -12.50
CA PRO A 64 -2.71 -1.46 -11.74
C PRO A 64 -3.10 -1.72 -10.27
N GLY A 65 -2.52 -0.98 -9.35
CA GLY A 65 -2.69 -1.17 -7.91
C GLY A 65 -1.82 -2.28 -7.29
N THR A 66 -1.06 -3.04 -8.10
CA THR A 66 -0.05 -3.98 -7.59
C THR A 66 1.14 -3.19 -7.04
N ILE A 67 1.64 -3.61 -5.89
CA ILE A 67 2.92 -3.15 -5.35
C ILE A 67 3.99 -4.16 -5.74
N VAL A 68 5.07 -3.70 -6.37
CA VAL A 68 6.26 -4.50 -6.68
C VAL A 68 7.43 -3.94 -5.89
N ILE A 69 8.04 -4.77 -5.05
CA ILE A 69 9.22 -4.40 -4.26
C ILE A 69 10.42 -5.11 -4.85
N ARG A 70 11.45 -4.35 -5.21
CA ARG A 70 12.75 -4.85 -5.64
C ARG A 70 13.77 -4.52 -4.57
N SER A 71 14.05 -5.50 -3.73
CA SER A 71 14.89 -5.32 -2.54
C SER A 71 16.32 -4.93 -2.91
N GLY A 72 16.87 -5.50 -3.97
CA GLY A 72 18.19 -5.15 -4.47
C GLY A 72 18.30 -3.70 -4.95
N GLU A 73 17.23 -3.16 -5.55
CA GLU A 73 17.16 -1.77 -6.00
C GLU A 73 16.83 -0.78 -4.88
N ARG A 74 16.36 -1.28 -3.72
CA ARG A 74 15.84 -0.47 -2.63
C ARG A 74 14.69 0.44 -3.07
N ARG A 75 13.78 -0.14 -3.87
CA ARG A 75 12.61 0.54 -4.44
C ARG A 75 11.34 -0.27 -4.23
N LEU A 76 10.27 0.48 -3.99
CA LEU A 76 8.90 0.02 -4.04
C LEU A 76 8.21 0.72 -5.20
N TYR A 77 7.54 -0.03 -6.05
CA TYR A 77 6.81 0.45 -7.21
C TYR A 77 5.32 0.20 -7.02
N LEU A 78 4.52 1.25 -7.00
CA LEU A 78 3.07 1.15 -7.12
C LEU A 78 2.71 1.25 -8.60
N VAL A 79 2.21 0.18 -9.18
CA VAL A 79 1.81 0.12 -10.59
C VAL A 79 0.59 0.99 -10.83
N LEU A 80 0.72 1.98 -11.73
CA LEU A 80 -0.35 2.90 -12.08
C LEU A 80 -1.17 2.44 -13.31
N GLY A 81 -0.62 1.55 -14.13
CA GLY A 81 -1.12 1.20 -15.45
C GLY A 81 -0.42 1.98 -16.55
N ASN A 82 -0.80 1.72 -17.81
CA ASN A 82 -0.25 2.41 -19.01
C ASN A 82 1.30 2.39 -19.06
N GLY A 83 1.93 1.32 -18.59
CA GLY A 83 3.38 1.19 -18.57
C GLY A 83 4.09 2.12 -17.57
N GLN A 84 3.41 2.55 -16.51
CA GLN A 84 3.95 3.46 -15.50
C GLN A 84 3.80 2.91 -14.08
N ALA A 85 4.70 3.29 -13.20
CA ALA A 85 4.60 3.09 -11.76
C ALA A 85 5.12 4.32 -11.00
N LEU A 86 4.62 4.48 -9.78
CA LEU A 86 5.16 5.43 -8.83
C LEU A 86 6.22 4.72 -7.98
N ALA A 87 7.46 5.17 -8.09
CA ALA A 87 8.61 4.60 -7.39
C ALA A 87 8.88 5.35 -6.08
N TYR A 88 9.01 4.60 -4.99
CA TYR A 88 9.38 5.08 -3.66
C TYR A 88 10.74 4.54 -3.26
N GLY A 89 11.54 5.33 -2.56
CA GLY A 89 12.72 4.84 -1.84
C GLY A 89 12.32 4.05 -0.62
N ILE A 90 12.96 2.90 -0.37
CA ILE A 90 12.68 2.08 0.80
C ILE A 90 13.94 1.61 1.53
N GLY A 91 13.83 1.49 2.87
CA GLY A 91 14.72 0.66 3.66
C GLY A 91 14.26 -0.79 3.62
N VAL A 92 15.20 -1.74 3.56
CA VAL A 92 14.93 -3.18 3.41
C VAL A 92 15.53 -4.00 4.55
N GLY A 93 15.26 -5.32 4.55
CA GLY A 93 15.89 -6.26 5.47
C GLY A 93 17.41 -6.27 5.32
N ARG A 94 18.14 -6.25 6.46
CA ARG A 94 19.57 -6.47 6.47
C ARG A 94 19.90 -7.91 6.06
N ASP A 95 21.16 -8.23 5.85
CA ASP A 95 21.62 -9.55 5.46
C ASP A 95 21.03 -10.66 6.35
N GLY A 96 20.53 -11.73 5.72
CA GLY A 96 19.82 -12.82 6.37
C GLY A 96 18.35 -12.57 6.72
N PHE A 97 17.83 -11.36 6.45
CA PHE A 97 16.42 -11.01 6.68
C PHE A 97 15.66 -10.65 5.40
N GLY A 98 16.30 -10.79 4.25
CA GLY A 98 15.63 -10.66 2.96
C GLY A 98 14.66 -11.82 2.71
N TRP A 99 13.58 -11.55 1.97
CA TRP A 99 12.62 -12.54 1.54
C TRP A 99 12.02 -12.16 0.19
N SER A 100 11.46 -13.14 -0.52
CA SER A 100 10.74 -12.92 -1.78
C SER A 100 9.41 -13.69 -1.77
N GLY A 101 8.53 -13.35 -2.69
CA GLY A 101 7.24 -14.00 -2.85
C GLY A 101 6.08 -13.02 -3.00
N VAL A 102 4.85 -13.55 -2.96
CA VAL A 102 3.62 -12.78 -3.12
C VAL A 102 2.84 -12.78 -1.81
N LYS A 103 2.37 -11.61 -1.42
CA LYS A 103 1.44 -11.40 -0.30
C LYS A 103 0.35 -10.41 -0.70
N HIS A 104 -0.65 -10.26 0.17
CA HIS A 104 -1.69 -9.26 0.02
C HIS A 104 -1.72 -8.37 1.26
N ILE A 105 -2.12 -7.12 1.09
CA ILE A 105 -2.37 -6.24 2.22
C ILE A 105 -3.58 -6.78 2.99
N SER A 106 -3.38 -7.25 4.21
CA SER A 106 -4.42 -7.83 5.06
C SER A 106 -5.09 -6.81 5.98
N ALA A 107 -4.36 -5.75 6.34
CA ALA A 107 -4.86 -4.67 7.17
C ALA A 107 -4.04 -3.39 6.95
N LYS A 108 -4.66 -2.27 7.29
CA LYS A 108 -4.05 -0.93 7.27
C LYS A 108 -4.28 -0.28 8.63
N ARG A 109 -3.26 0.42 9.18
CA ARG A 109 -3.35 1.13 10.46
C ARG A 109 -2.66 2.49 10.36
N GLU A 110 -3.29 3.47 10.94
CA GLU A 110 -2.74 4.80 11.20
C GLU A 110 -2.12 4.80 12.58
N TRP A 111 -0.95 5.40 12.72
CA TRP A 111 -0.20 5.48 13.97
C TRP A 111 -0.22 4.16 14.76
N PRO A 112 0.26 3.05 14.15
CA PRO A 112 0.13 1.72 14.75
C PRO A 112 0.95 1.59 16.02
N ASP A 113 0.43 0.88 16.99
CA ASP A 113 1.22 0.40 18.12
C ASP A 113 2.29 -0.58 17.65
N TRP A 114 3.43 -0.56 18.31
CA TRP A 114 4.52 -1.46 18.03
C TRP A 114 4.79 -2.38 19.23
N THR A 115 4.76 -3.68 18.97
CA THR A 115 5.19 -4.73 19.87
C THR A 115 6.32 -5.48 19.19
N PRO A 116 7.57 -5.39 19.70
CA PRO A 116 8.70 -6.11 19.13
C PRO A 116 8.45 -7.62 19.11
N PRO A 117 8.74 -8.32 18.00
CA PRO A 117 8.70 -9.77 17.98
C PRO A 117 9.63 -10.38 19.05
N VAL A 118 9.25 -11.54 19.61
CA VAL A 118 10.04 -12.22 20.68
C VAL A 118 11.50 -12.44 20.25
N GLN A 119 11.72 -12.79 18.98
CA GLN A 119 13.07 -12.97 18.44
C GLN A 119 13.88 -11.66 18.44
N MET A 120 13.22 -10.52 18.29
CA MET A 120 13.88 -9.20 18.36
C MET A 120 14.24 -8.88 19.81
N LEU A 121 13.33 -9.12 20.77
CA LEU A 121 13.59 -8.92 22.20
C LEU A 121 14.72 -9.83 22.73
N ARG A 122 14.87 -11.03 22.19
CA ARG A 122 16.01 -11.91 22.52
C ARG A 122 17.36 -11.34 22.08
N ARG A 123 17.40 -10.63 20.94
CA ARG A 123 18.61 -9.98 20.42
C ARG A 123 18.87 -8.60 21.02
N ARG A 124 17.79 -7.93 21.42
CA ARG A 124 17.78 -6.56 21.94
C ARG A 124 16.84 -6.52 23.16
N PRO A 125 17.29 -7.01 24.33
CA PRO A 125 16.48 -7.05 25.55
C PRO A 125 16.21 -5.65 26.14
N ASP A 126 16.95 -4.66 25.68
CA ASP A 126 16.81 -3.23 26.00
C ASP A 126 15.58 -2.57 25.37
N LEU A 127 14.98 -3.20 24.35
CA LEU A 127 13.80 -2.63 23.69
C LEU A 127 12.56 -2.67 24.60
N PRO A 128 11.68 -1.66 24.51
CA PRO A 128 10.40 -1.68 25.19
C PRO A 128 9.56 -2.86 24.71
N ARG A 129 8.75 -3.45 25.59
CA ARG A 129 7.86 -4.56 25.23
C ARG A 129 6.65 -4.11 24.39
N HIS A 130 6.34 -2.82 24.45
CA HIS A 130 5.25 -2.17 23.70
C HIS A 130 5.53 -0.68 23.58
N MET A 131 5.18 -0.09 22.42
CA MET A 131 5.14 1.35 22.21
C MET A 131 3.81 1.73 21.57
N ALA A 132 3.14 2.72 22.14
CA ALA A 132 1.97 3.33 21.51
C ALA A 132 2.35 4.00 20.19
N GLY A 133 1.38 4.19 19.30
CA GLY A 133 1.57 4.95 18.06
C GLY A 133 2.01 6.40 18.36
N GLY A 134 2.93 6.92 17.56
CA GLY A 134 3.49 8.27 17.74
C GLY A 134 4.77 8.48 16.96
N LEU A 135 5.36 9.68 17.09
CA LEU A 135 6.53 10.11 16.32
C LEU A 135 7.79 9.28 16.63
N ASP A 136 7.93 8.80 17.86
CA ASP A 136 9.07 7.99 18.29
C ASP A 136 8.91 6.49 17.97
N ASN A 137 7.72 6.10 17.49
CA ASN A 137 7.42 4.71 17.16
C ASN A 137 8.10 4.30 15.86
N PRO A 138 8.86 3.19 15.82
CA PRO A 138 9.60 2.77 14.63
C PRO A 138 8.72 2.37 13.43
N LEU A 139 7.41 2.18 13.62
CA LEU A 139 6.47 1.93 12.52
C LEU A 139 5.99 3.23 11.84
N GLY A 140 6.28 4.39 12.43
CA GLY A 140 5.92 5.68 11.88
C GLY A 140 4.41 5.91 11.76
N ALA A 141 4.03 6.79 10.83
CA ALA A 141 2.68 7.30 10.71
C ALA A 141 1.65 6.29 10.21
N ARG A 142 2.06 5.30 9.39
CA ARG A 142 1.15 4.32 8.77
C ARG A 142 1.83 2.96 8.63
N ALA A 143 1.02 1.88 8.66
CA ALA A 143 1.48 0.53 8.35
C ALA A 143 0.47 -0.25 7.49
N LEU A 144 1.00 -0.98 6.51
CA LEU A 144 0.32 -1.94 5.66
C LEU A 144 0.81 -3.34 6.07
N TYR A 145 -0.09 -4.17 6.58
CA TYR A 145 0.23 -5.52 7.04
C TYR A 145 0.16 -6.52 5.88
N LEU A 146 1.10 -7.46 5.82
CA LEU A 146 1.25 -8.39 4.69
C LEU A 146 0.80 -9.81 5.07
N GLY A 147 -0.46 -10.15 4.76
CA GLY A 147 -1.07 -11.44 5.08
C GLY A 147 -1.08 -11.71 6.58
N SER A 148 -0.83 -12.95 6.97
CA SER A 148 -0.69 -13.40 8.36
C SER A 148 0.76 -13.33 8.88
N SER A 149 1.67 -12.73 8.11
CA SER A 149 3.09 -12.66 8.46
C SER A 149 3.38 -11.48 9.41
N LEU A 150 4.60 -11.46 9.96
CA LEU A 150 5.11 -10.33 10.71
C LEU A 150 5.62 -9.18 9.83
N TYR A 151 5.62 -9.36 8.50
CA TYR A 151 6.12 -8.34 7.57
C TYR A 151 5.12 -7.24 7.34
N ARG A 152 5.64 -6.02 7.17
CA ARG A 152 4.87 -4.80 6.96
C ARG A 152 5.59 -3.89 5.97
N ILE A 153 4.82 -3.04 5.30
CA ILE A 153 5.31 -1.82 4.67
C ILE A 153 4.86 -0.69 5.62
N HIS A 154 5.79 0.12 6.12
CA HIS A 154 5.46 1.09 7.17
C HIS A 154 6.34 2.35 7.09
N GLY A 155 5.94 3.39 7.79
CA GLY A 155 6.72 4.59 7.98
C GLY A 155 7.98 4.36 8.82
N SER A 156 8.66 5.43 9.19
CA SER A 156 9.84 5.34 10.04
C SER A 156 10.03 6.62 10.85
N ASN A 157 10.53 6.47 12.07
CA ASN A 157 11.08 7.55 12.87
C ASN A 157 12.58 7.83 12.54
N GLU A 158 13.16 7.04 11.62
CA GLU A 158 14.55 7.10 11.16
C GLU A 158 14.60 7.30 9.63
N PRO A 159 14.16 8.47 9.08
CA PRO A 159 14.05 8.68 7.63
C PRO A 159 15.38 8.55 6.89
N GLU A 160 16.51 8.79 7.54
CA GLU A 160 17.86 8.62 6.99
C GLU A 160 18.21 7.18 6.67
N THR A 161 17.45 6.20 7.20
CA THR A 161 17.64 4.76 6.92
C THR A 161 17.00 4.31 5.60
N ILE A 162 16.26 5.20 4.92
CA ILE A 162 15.69 4.90 3.61
C ILE A 162 16.82 4.75 2.59
N GLY A 163 16.77 3.70 1.80
CA GLY A 163 17.87 3.29 0.90
C GLY A 163 18.88 2.34 1.55
N GLN A 164 18.71 1.98 2.82
CA GLN A 164 19.63 1.10 3.55
C GLN A 164 19.01 -0.27 3.85
N ALA A 165 19.87 -1.25 4.17
CA ALA A 165 19.49 -2.60 4.58
C ALA A 165 19.63 -2.73 6.11
N VAL A 166 18.62 -2.33 6.87
CA VAL A 166 18.70 -2.20 8.33
C VAL A 166 17.57 -2.92 9.08
N SER A 167 16.50 -3.29 8.41
CA SER A 167 15.31 -3.86 9.07
C SER A 167 15.45 -5.37 9.34
N SER A 168 14.46 -5.93 10.03
CA SER A 168 14.30 -7.38 10.21
C SER A 168 13.29 -7.98 9.20
N GLY A 169 13.29 -7.47 7.96
CA GLY A 169 12.50 -7.98 6.85
C GLY A 169 11.27 -7.15 6.49
N CYS A 170 10.92 -6.11 7.25
CA CYS A 170 9.91 -5.11 6.88
C CYS A 170 10.49 -4.09 5.89
N PHE A 171 9.61 -3.40 5.16
CA PHE A 171 9.95 -2.33 4.24
C PHE A 171 9.62 -0.99 4.85
N ARG A 172 10.64 -0.13 5.03
CA ARG A 172 10.51 1.19 5.63
C ARG A 172 10.37 2.25 4.54
N LEU A 173 9.50 3.21 4.73
CA LEU A 173 9.39 4.44 3.96
C LEU A 173 9.55 5.65 4.89
N THR A 174 9.75 6.83 4.33
CA THR A 174 9.50 8.05 5.11
C THR A 174 8.01 8.14 5.48
N ASN A 175 7.68 8.93 6.50
CA ASN A 175 6.28 9.12 6.89
C ASN A 175 5.46 9.74 5.75
N ASP A 176 5.99 10.68 5.00
CA ASP A 176 5.31 11.30 3.86
C ASP A 176 5.02 10.29 2.75
N ASP A 177 5.98 9.42 2.43
CA ASP A 177 5.83 8.40 1.39
C ASP A 177 4.86 7.30 1.79
N ILE A 178 4.87 6.86 3.06
CA ILE A 178 3.91 5.85 3.51
C ILE A 178 2.49 6.41 3.62
N ILE A 179 2.32 7.67 3.98
CA ILE A 179 1.02 8.35 3.99
C ILE A 179 0.45 8.41 2.56
N ASP A 180 1.26 8.80 1.58
CA ASP A 180 0.86 8.81 0.17
C ASP A 180 0.50 7.40 -0.35
N LEU A 181 1.37 6.41 -0.13
CA LEU A 181 1.11 5.02 -0.52
C LEU A 181 -0.14 4.45 0.17
N TYR A 182 -0.32 4.73 1.46
CA TYR A 182 -1.47 4.30 2.24
C TYR A 182 -2.79 4.82 1.66
N GLY A 183 -2.83 6.07 1.22
CA GLY A 183 -4.00 6.66 0.58
C GLY A 183 -4.35 6.02 -0.77
N ARG A 184 -3.37 5.44 -1.47
CA ARG A 184 -3.53 4.91 -2.83
C ARG A 184 -3.92 3.44 -2.88
N VAL A 185 -3.60 2.64 -1.88
CA VAL A 185 -3.75 1.18 -1.96
C VAL A 185 -4.84 0.66 -1.02
N PRO A 186 -5.75 -0.22 -1.50
CA PRO A 186 -6.77 -0.85 -0.68
C PRO A 186 -6.22 -2.06 0.10
N VAL A 187 -6.96 -2.51 1.12
CA VAL A 187 -6.82 -3.86 1.65
C VAL A 187 -7.12 -4.85 0.53
N GLY A 188 -6.37 -5.95 0.46
CA GLY A 188 -6.42 -6.92 -0.63
C GLY A 188 -5.44 -6.64 -1.77
N ALA A 189 -4.83 -5.46 -1.84
CA ALA A 189 -3.83 -5.16 -2.89
C ALA A 189 -2.70 -6.19 -2.88
N THR A 190 -2.27 -6.62 -4.07
CA THR A 190 -1.18 -7.58 -4.26
C THR A 190 0.16 -6.91 -4.03
N VAL A 191 1.03 -7.59 -3.28
CA VAL A 191 2.42 -7.18 -3.02
C VAL A 191 3.35 -8.30 -3.48
N ILE A 192 4.19 -8.00 -4.47
CA ILE A 192 5.19 -8.91 -5.04
C ILE A 192 6.56 -8.43 -4.59
N VAL A 193 7.30 -9.31 -3.90
CA VAL A 193 8.65 -9.01 -3.41
C VAL A 193 9.66 -9.82 -4.20
N GLN A 194 10.65 -9.12 -4.74
CA GLN A 194 11.77 -9.63 -5.51
C GLN A 194 13.08 -9.24 -4.79
N GLN A 195 14.07 -10.12 -4.86
CA GLN A 195 15.42 -9.86 -4.33
C GLN A 195 16.23 -9.07 -5.35
#